data_2c80f568b3cfe9ffed6080b4ba8bc4ab
#
_entry.id   2c80f568b3cfe9ffed6080b4ba8bc4ab
#
_cell.length_a   1.000
_cell.length_b   1.000
_cell.length_c   1.000
_cell.angle_alpha   90.00
_cell.angle_beta   90.00
_cell.angle_gamma   90.00
#
_symmetry.space_group_name_H-M   'P 1'
#
loop_
_entity.id
_entity.type
_entity.pdbx_description
1 polymer ?
#
loop_
_entity_poly.entity_id
_entity_poly.type
_entity_poly.pdbx_seq_one_letter_code
_entity_poly.pdbx_strand_id
1 'polypeptide(L)'
;MNKAVHQHKVADVIAQTLFAQGVTQVFGITGAGNIQIFDALARHGGFSLVFTHHEQAAVMAANTYFRSTGKLALALVTTGGGSTNALTGVVSSNMDSIPVLVIAGNEPSRYTTEDNNLRIWGIQGFDSVQVMSPVSKLAIRITNSSTVAETLHSAIITSLAGKQGVSWVEVPLDLQSVRVVAQNLSEITLPPVPVASAEQISSVVSALKHSKKPILWLGYGVKSANAEEILKAFLKNHQIPFLLSWAGSDLIDNTNPLYVGKAGVYGQRHANLILQSADYVLAIGTRLAIPQIGYSLEELAPEARIDLVDIDSNEVRKLGDRATEAIQADAGSFLSHLSKELTPKIQLGFTSWLEHIEKVKDKFPLIAPEHDDTNGYMNSYRVIEKLNGEFKDDAVFVTDMGTALLSGFYGLELKENQRLMTSTGLGEMGFGLPAAVGAAFGDPDKEIICLNADGGMMMNLQELQTIVHHNLNIKTFIFNNDGYLMIKRSQMALLEGRFVGVDADSGLSCPDFEKISTAFNIPYFKLRNWDDFGRGLKELLGSKGPAIIEIYMDPVQGFFPRLMTSASPSGALVSPPLEDLSPLIPIEDLEWALQRKASPRSYQIRGLN
;
A
#
# COMPACT_ATOMS: atom_id res chain seq x y z
N MET A 1 -0.25 30.05 48.94
CA MET A 1 -0.48 30.70 47.64
C MET A 1 -1.14 29.68 46.72
N ASN A 2 -2.46 29.78 46.48
CA ASN A 2 -3.13 28.97 45.48
C ASN A 2 -2.55 29.37 44.13
N LYS A 3 -1.81 28.46 43.46
CA LYS A 3 -1.48 28.63 42.03
C LYS A 3 -2.80 28.71 41.30
N ALA A 4 -3.07 29.85 40.66
CA ALA A 4 -4.23 29.98 39.81
C ALA A 4 -4.17 28.83 38.77
N VAL A 5 -5.16 27.96 38.78
CA VAL A 5 -5.27 26.87 37.83
C VAL A 5 -5.60 27.52 36.49
N HIS A 6 -4.61 27.53 35.59
CA HIS A 6 -4.81 28.05 34.23
C HIS A 6 -5.74 27.11 33.44
N GLN A 7 -6.82 27.68 32.95
CA GLN A 7 -7.77 26.99 32.09
C GLN A 7 -7.52 27.34 30.63
N HIS A 8 -7.51 26.33 29.78
CA HIS A 8 -7.33 26.43 28.33
C HIS A 8 -8.62 26.01 27.60
N LYS A 9 -8.86 26.51 26.40
CA LYS A 9 -9.93 25.96 25.56
C LYS A 9 -9.61 24.52 25.21
N VAL A 10 -10.62 23.69 25.02
CA VAL A 10 -10.46 22.31 24.52
C VAL A 10 -9.63 22.27 23.23
N ALA A 11 -9.87 23.21 22.31
CA ALA A 11 -9.07 23.32 21.08
C ALA A 11 -7.57 23.55 21.36
N ASP A 12 -7.23 24.38 22.36
CA ASP A 12 -5.84 24.61 22.77
C ASP A 12 -5.24 23.34 23.43
N VAL A 13 -6.04 22.61 24.23
CA VAL A 13 -5.62 21.34 24.85
C VAL A 13 -5.37 20.27 23.76
N ILE A 14 -6.21 20.23 22.72
CA ILE A 14 -5.98 19.36 21.55
C ILE A 14 -4.61 19.66 20.94
N ALA A 15 -4.31 20.93 20.63
CA ALA A 15 -3.03 21.32 20.06
C ALA A 15 -1.85 20.95 20.96
N GLN A 16 -1.93 21.26 22.27
CA GLN A 16 -0.89 20.92 23.25
C GLN A 16 -0.67 19.40 23.34
N THR A 17 -1.74 18.62 23.37
CA THR A 17 -1.68 17.15 23.46
C THR A 17 -1.01 16.56 22.20
N LEU A 18 -1.46 16.97 21.01
CA LEU A 18 -0.89 16.48 19.74
C LEU A 18 0.60 16.81 19.64
N PHE A 19 0.98 18.04 19.96
CA PHE A 19 2.38 18.47 19.91
C PHE A 19 3.25 17.69 20.90
N ALA A 20 2.78 17.52 22.14
CA ALA A 20 3.49 16.75 23.17
C ALA A 20 3.67 15.28 22.79
N GLN A 21 2.80 14.72 21.97
CA GLN A 21 2.87 13.33 21.47
C GLN A 21 3.56 13.24 20.09
N GLY A 22 4.16 14.31 19.59
CA GLY A 22 4.93 14.33 18.34
C GLY A 22 4.10 14.35 17.05
N VAL A 23 2.78 14.56 17.16
CA VAL A 23 1.88 14.71 15.99
C VAL A 23 1.91 16.18 15.56
N THR A 24 2.80 16.53 14.65
CA THR A 24 3.06 17.91 14.22
C THR A 24 2.70 18.20 12.77
N GLN A 25 2.50 17.17 11.95
CA GLN A 25 2.03 17.30 10.57
C GLN A 25 0.50 17.19 10.52
N VAL A 26 -0.15 18.13 9.85
CA VAL A 26 -1.60 18.18 9.71
C VAL A 26 -1.96 18.33 8.23
N PHE A 27 -2.81 17.46 7.73
CA PHE A 27 -3.48 17.59 6.44
C PHE A 27 -4.97 17.81 6.69
N GLY A 28 -5.64 18.66 5.92
CA GLY A 28 -7.07 18.84 6.14
C GLY A 28 -7.72 19.95 5.36
N ILE A 29 -8.99 20.18 5.67
CA ILE A 29 -9.81 21.25 5.10
C ILE A 29 -10.51 21.99 6.24
N THR A 30 -10.38 23.30 6.24
CA THR A 30 -11.07 24.14 7.23
C THR A 30 -12.56 24.22 6.94
N GLY A 31 -13.37 24.20 8.00
CA GLY A 31 -14.82 24.37 7.94
C GLY A 31 -15.41 24.79 9.27
N ALA A 32 -16.70 25.07 9.31
CA ALA A 32 -17.35 25.56 10.53
C ALA A 32 -17.15 24.62 11.73
N GLY A 33 -17.20 23.29 11.51
CA GLY A 33 -17.10 22.31 12.59
C GLY A 33 -15.71 22.14 13.20
N ASN A 34 -14.63 22.60 12.56
CA ASN A 34 -13.26 22.42 13.05
C ASN A 34 -12.43 23.71 13.12
N ILE A 35 -13.06 24.86 12.88
CA ILE A 35 -12.36 26.15 12.78
C ILE A 35 -11.57 26.50 14.04
N GLN A 36 -12.08 26.19 15.23
CA GLN A 36 -11.40 26.50 16.50
C GLN A 36 -10.17 25.60 16.72
N ILE A 37 -10.20 24.36 16.20
CA ILE A 37 -9.06 23.46 16.27
C ILE A 37 -7.95 23.94 15.33
N PHE A 38 -8.26 24.32 14.07
CA PHE A 38 -7.28 24.89 13.15
C PHE A 38 -6.67 26.20 13.71
N ASP A 39 -7.48 27.08 14.28
CA ASP A 39 -7.00 28.31 14.93
C ASP A 39 -6.02 27.99 16.09
N ALA A 40 -6.33 27.00 16.91
CA ALA A 40 -5.47 26.59 18.03
C ALA A 40 -4.15 26.00 17.54
N LEU A 41 -4.16 25.16 16.52
CA LEU A 41 -2.96 24.59 15.89
C LEU A 41 -2.08 25.69 15.27
N ALA A 42 -2.68 26.63 14.54
CA ALA A 42 -1.98 27.76 13.94
C ALA A 42 -1.34 28.67 14.99
N ARG A 43 -2.07 29.05 16.04
CA ARG A 43 -1.56 29.87 17.15
C ARG A 43 -0.46 29.19 17.96
N HIS A 44 -0.50 27.86 18.06
CA HIS A 44 0.56 27.09 18.73
C HIS A 44 1.91 27.23 18.01
N GLY A 45 1.92 27.34 16.69
CA GLY A 45 3.11 27.59 15.86
C GLY A 45 4.07 26.42 15.68
N GLY A 46 3.76 25.25 16.28
CA GLY A 46 4.58 24.03 16.16
C GLY A 46 4.07 23.00 15.15
N PHE A 47 3.12 23.39 14.30
CA PHE A 47 2.49 22.49 13.32
C PHE A 47 2.78 22.92 11.89
N SER A 48 2.99 21.93 11.02
CA SER A 48 2.93 22.10 9.57
C SER A 48 1.49 21.84 9.13
N LEU A 49 0.80 22.89 8.68
CA LEU A 49 -0.59 22.83 8.23
C LEU A 49 -0.64 22.78 6.71
N VAL A 50 -1.16 21.72 6.14
CA VAL A 50 -1.32 21.51 4.69
C VAL A 50 -2.80 21.38 4.36
N PHE A 51 -3.31 22.31 3.56
CA PHE A 51 -4.70 22.30 3.15
C PHE A 51 -4.84 21.60 1.78
N THR A 52 -5.60 20.50 1.77
CA THR A 52 -5.97 19.75 0.57
C THR A 52 -7.27 20.29 -0.03
N HIS A 53 -7.62 19.82 -1.20
CA HIS A 53 -8.88 20.21 -1.87
C HIS A 53 -9.99 19.15 -1.75
N HIS A 54 -9.67 18.01 -1.13
CA HIS A 54 -10.64 16.96 -0.79
C HIS A 54 -10.19 16.25 0.50
N GLU A 55 -11.14 15.87 1.37
CA GLU A 55 -10.83 15.26 2.66
C GLU A 55 -10.26 13.85 2.55
N GLN A 56 -10.64 13.08 1.50
CA GLN A 56 -9.97 11.80 1.25
C GLN A 56 -8.48 12.00 0.99
N ALA A 57 -8.11 13.08 0.29
CA ALA A 57 -6.71 13.41 0.03
C ALA A 57 -5.95 13.73 1.32
N ALA A 58 -6.58 14.40 2.29
CA ALA A 58 -5.97 14.66 3.59
C ALA A 58 -5.62 13.36 4.33
N VAL A 59 -6.52 12.37 4.33
CA VAL A 59 -6.28 11.07 4.99
C VAL A 59 -5.22 10.26 4.23
N MET A 60 -5.27 10.23 2.89
CA MET A 60 -4.28 9.53 2.05
C MET A 60 -2.88 10.14 2.18
N ALA A 61 -2.78 11.48 2.29
CA ALA A 61 -1.52 12.16 2.55
C ALA A 61 -0.98 11.83 3.96
N ALA A 62 -1.83 11.80 4.98
CA ALA A 62 -1.45 11.38 6.33
C ALA A 62 -0.92 9.93 6.36
N ASN A 63 -1.53 9.02 5.58
CA ASN A 63 -1.09 7.64 5.42
C ASN A 63 0.37 7.56 4.90
N THR A 64 0.66 8.21 3.79
CA THR A 64 1.99 8.14 3.18
C THR A 64 3.04 8.97 3.91
N TYR A 65 2.65 10.04 4.60
CA TYR A 65 3.53 10.73 5.53
C TYR A 65 4.03 9.78 6.64
N PHE A 66 3.13 8.96 7.22
CA PHE A 66 3.52 7.95 8.20
C PHE A 66 4.46 6.92 7.58
N ARG A 67 4.16 6.41 6.39
CA ARG A 67 5.03 5.44 5.71
C ARG A 67 6.44 6.00 5.46
N SER A 68 6.57 7.29 5.14
CA SER A 68 7.85 7.97 4.94
C SER A 68 8.63 8.17 6.23
N THR A 69 7.95 8.62 7.30
CA THR A 69 8.61 9.16 8.50
C THR A 69 8.56 8.26 9.73
N GLY A 70 7.63 7.30 9.76
CA GLY A 70 7.26 6.58 10.99
C GLY A 70 6.51 7.44 12.02
N LYS A 71 6.19 8.70 11.70
CA LYS A 71 5.49 9.63 12.61
C LYS A 71 4.04 9.77 12.21
N LEU A 72 3.15 9.74 13.22
CA LEU A 72 1.73 9.92 13.01
C LEU A 72 1.43 11.34 12.52
N ALA A 73 0.58 11.46 11.49
CA ALA A 73 0.01 12.74 11.06
C ALA A 73 -1.47 12.83 11.46
N LEU A 74 -1.95 14.04 11.59
CA LEU A 74 -3.37 14.35 11.78
C LEU A 74 -4.03 14.61 10.42
N ALA A 75 -5.14 13.94 10.14
CA ALA A 75 -6.12 14.38 9.15
C ALA A 75 -7.25 15.12 9.88
N LEU A 76 -7.41 16.42 9.62
CA LEU A 76 -8.40 17.26 10.29
C LEU A 76 -9.52 17.63 9.32
N VAL A 77 -10.73 17.10 9.56
CA VAL A 77 -11.89 17.24 8.68
C VAL A 77 -13.05 17.92 9.39
N THR A 78 -14.02 18.42 8.65
CA THR A 78 -15.16 19.17 9.18
C THR A 78 -16.44 18.33 9.20
N THR A 79 -17.53 18.94 9.60
CA THR A 79 -18.88 18.36 9.71
C THR A 79 -19.44 17.90 8.36
N GLY A 80 -20.34 16.95 8.36
CA GLY A 80 -21.15 16.56 7.21
C GLY A 80 -20.32 15.99 6.07
N GLY A 81 -20.34 16.68 4.92
CA GLY A 81 -19.58 16.29 3.73
C GLY A 81 -18.10 16.09 3.99
N GLY A 82 -17.48 16.91 4.87
CA GLY A 82 -16.08 16.76 5.25
C GLY A 82 -15.76 15.40 5.90
N SER A 83 -16.65 14.93 6.78
CA SER A 83 -16.50 13.62 7.40
C SER A 83 -16.78 12.48 6.41
N THR A 84 -17.84 12.57 5.58
CA THR A 84 -18.16 11.51 4.62
C THR A 84 -17.13 11.39 3.50
N ASN A 85 -16.57 12.50 3.04
CA ASN A 85 -15.51 12.52 2.03
C ASN A 85 -14.23 11.84 2.50
N ALA A 86 -13.93 11.85 3.81
CA ALA A 86 -12.76 11.19 4.37
C ALA A 86 -12.84 9.65 4.34
N LEU A 87 -14.03 9.08 4.17
CA LEU A 87 -14.30 7.63 4.33
C LEU A 87 -13.37 6.77 3.48
N THR A 88 -13.19 7.08 2.21
CA THR A 88 -12.31 6.30 1.32
C THR A 88 -10.88 6.25 1.87
N GLY A 89 -10.33 7.38 2.31
CA GLY A 89 -8.98 7.43 2.88
C GLY A 89 -8.87 6.67 4.23
N VAL A 90 -9.92 6.71 5.06
CA VAL A 90 -10.01 5.94 6.32
C VAL A 90 -9.98 4.45 6.02
N VAL A 91 -10.83 3.96 5.12
CA VAL A 91 -10.91 2.54 4.72
C VAL A 91 -9.58 2.07 4.14
N SER A 92 -9.00 2.84 3.21
CA SER A 92 -7.71 2.56 2.58
C SER A 92 -6.60 2.38 3.64
N SER A 93 -6.45 3.35 4.52
CA SER A 93 -5.42 3.32 5.55
C SER A 93 -5.61 2.17 6.54
N ASN A 94 -6.84 1.91 6.97
CA ASN A 94 -7.15 0.83 7.90
C ASN A 94 -6.93 -0.56 7.29
N MET A 95 -7.31 -0.76 6.02
CA MET A 95 -7.09 -2.03 5.31
C MET A 95 -5.61 -2.32 5.05
N ASP A 96 -4.81 -1.29 4.83
CA ASP A 96 -3.35 -1.42 4.67
C ASP A 96 -2.60 -1.48 6.01
N SER A 97 -3.32 -1.42 7.14
CA SER A 97 -2.73 -1.39 8.48
C SER A 97 -1.77 -0.21 8.68
N ILE A 98 -2.13 0.96 8.17
CA ILE A 98 -1.37 2.20 8.32
C ILE A 98 -2.06 3.08 9.35
N PRO A 99 -1.37 3.51 10.41
CA PRO A 99 -1.96 4.35 11.44
C PRO A 99 -2.16 5.78 10.92
N VAL A 100 -3.36 6.29 11.10
CA VAL A 100 -3.73 7.69 10.87
C VAL A 100 -4.62 8.15 12.02
N LEU A 101 -4.34 9.32 12.55
CA LEU A 101 -5.25 9.99 13.46
C LEU A 101 -6.16 10.93 12.66
N VAL A 102 -7.47 10.72 12.76
CA VAL A 102 -8.46 11.62 12.17
C VAL A 102 -9.20 12.35 13.29
N ILE A 103 -9.22 13.67 13.24
CA ILE A 103 -10.11 14.49 14.06
C ILE A 103 -11.19 15.08 13.17
N ALA A 104 -12.45 14.84 13.51
CA ALA A 104 -13.60 15.36 12.80
C ALA A 104 -14.34 16.38 13.67
N GLY A 105 -14.58 17.55 13.12
CA GLY A 105 -15.55 18.46 13.73
C GLY A 105 -16.99 17.97 13.50
N ASN A 106 -17.90 18.37 14.37
CA ASN A 106 -19.32 18.15 14.16
C ASN A 106 -20.14 19.35 14.67
N GLU A 107 -21.45 19.32 14.46
CA GLU A 107 -22.41 20.27 15.04
C GLU A 107 -22.26 20.31 16.58
N PRO A 108 -22.78 21.37 17.24
CA PRO A 108 -22.90 21.37 18.68
C PRO A 108 -23.59 20.10 19.21
N SER A 109 -23.14 19.59 20.36
CA SER A 109 -23.56 18.30 20.92
C SER A 109 -25.08 18.08 20.92
N ARG A 110 -25.84 19.15 21.23
CA ARG A 110 -27.31 19.12 21.23
C ARG A 110 -27.96 18.88 19.85
N TYR A 111 -27.19 19.03 18.76
CA TYR A 111 -27.66 18.87 17.41
C TYR A 111 -27.08 17.62 16.70
N THR A 112 -26.40 16.76 17.46
CA THR A 112 -26.04 15.43 16.95
C THR A 112 -27.28 14.53 16.91
N THR A 113 -27.30 13.55 16.01
CA THR A 113 -28.49 12.71 15.79
C THR A 113 -28.57 11.47 16.64
N GLU A 114 -27.60 11.26 17.53
CA GLU A 114 -27.40 10.03 18.30
C GLU A 114 -28.65 9.61 19.12
N ASP A 115 -29.28 10.57 19.82
CA ASP A 115 -30.34 10.25 20.78
C ASP A 115 -31.76 10.59 20.32
N ASN A 116 -31.98 11.10 19.12
CA ASN A 116 -33.29 11.65 18.73
C ASN A 116 -33.95 10.96 17.54
N ASN A 117 -33.34 9.94 16.96
CA ASN A 117 -33.83 9.20 15.78
C ASN A 117 -34.18 10.08 14.56
N LEU A 118 -33.69 11.31 14.53
CA LEU A 118 -33.84 12.19 13.38
C LEU A 118 -32.75 11.89 12.34
N ARG A 119 -33.12 11.95 11.05
CA ARG A 119 -32.16 11.80 9.96
C ARG A 119 -31.11 12.91 9.99
N ILE A 120 -31.51 14.11 10.36
CA ILE A 120 -30.67 15.30 10.53
C ILE A 120 -31.27 16.18 11.61
N TRP A 121 -30.39 16.73 12.46
CA TRP A 121 -30.69 17.82 13.39
C TRP A 121 -29.61 18.89 13.18
N GLY A 122 -29.95 20.14 13.22
CA GLY A 122 -29.04 21.22 12.83
C GLY A 122 -28.89 21.36 11.31
N ILE A 123 -27.71 21.76 10.84
CA ILE A 123 -27.47 22.09 9.42
C ILE A 123 -26.85 20.90 8.67
N GLN A 124 -25.80 20.28 9.20
CA GLN A 124 -24.99 19.25 8.52
C GLN A 124 -24.62 18.08 9.46
N GLY A 125 -25.10 18.09 10.71
CA GLY A 125 -24.76 17.08 11.70
C GLY A 125 -25.27 15.69 11.34
N PHE A 126 -24.43 14.68 11.53
CA PHE A 126 -24.79 13.28 11.44
C PHE A 126 -23.89 12.45 12.37
N ASP A 127 -24.24 11.20 12.61
CA ASP A 127 -23.43 10.31 13.43
C ASP A 127 -22.23 9.75 12.66
N SER A 128 -21.13 10.50 12.62
CA SER A 128 -19.90 10.09 11.95
C SER A 128 -19.22 8.91 12.65
N VAL A 129 -19.40 8.79 13.97
CA VAL A 129 -18.82 7.69 14.75
C VAL A 129 -19.43 6.36 14.37
N GLN A 130 -20.77 6.30 14.18
CA GLN A 130 -21.44 5.10 13.74
C GLN A 130 -20.98 4.69 12.33
N VAL A 131 -20.77 5.65 11.43
CA VAL A 131 -20.29 5.38 10.05
C VAL A 131 -18.84 4.89 10.04
N MET A 132 -17.98 5.45 10.86
CA MET A 132 -16.54 5.14 10.88
C MET A 132 -16.18 3.92 11.74
N SER A 133 -17.05 3.54 12.69
CA SER A 133 -16.78 2.42 13.61
C SER A 133 -16.46 1.08 12.93
N PRO A 134 -17.16 0.62 11.89
CA PRO A 134 -16.85 -0.66 11.22
C PRO A 134 -15.60 -0.62 10.34
N VAL A 135 -15.06 0.56 10.04
CA VAL A 135 -13.96 0.75 9.07
C VAL A 135 -12.70 1.37 9.67
N SER A 136 -12.68 1.56 10.98
CA SER A 136 -11.54 2.07 11.72
C SER A 136 -11.25 1.21 12.94
N LYS A 137 -10.09 1.41 13.55
CA LYS A 137 -9.70 0.70 14.76
C LYS A 137 -10.38 1.25 16.01
N LEU A 138 -10.63 2.56 15.98
CA LEU A 138 -11.35 3.30 17.02
C LEU A 138 -12.17 4.40 16.35
N ALA A 139 -13.44 4.52 16.71
CA ALA A 139 -14.26 5.69 16.42
C ALA A 139 -14.96 6.14 17.71
N ILE A 140 -14.70 7.37 18.12
CA ILE A 140 -15.22 7.89 19.40
C ILE A 140 -15.61 9.36 19.26
N ARG A 141 -16.72 9.75 19.90
CA ARG A 141 -17.13 11.14 20.09
C ARG A 141 -16.72 11.63 21.47
N ILE A 142 -16.11 12.81 21.56
CA ILE A 142 -15.88 13.48 22.84
C ILE A 142 -17.20 14.05 23.34
N THR A 143 -17.68 13.52 24.46
CA THR A 143 -18.90 13.99 25.15
C THR A 143 -18.59 14.77 26.43
N ASN A 144 -17.37 14.59 26.96
CA ASN A 144 -16.90 15.30 28.15
C ASN A 144 -15.61 16.07 27.80
N SER A 145 -15.66 17.39 27.87
CA SER A 145 -14.53 18.26 27.58
C SER A 145 -13.32 18.04 28.50
N SER A 146 -13.49 17.55 29.72
CA SER A 146 -12.37 17.28 30.63
C SER A 146 -11.52 16.07 30.27
N THR A 147 -12.04 15.15 29.45
CA THR A 147 -11.33 13.91 29.03
C THR A 147 -10.66 14.01 27.65
N VAL A 148 -10.65 15.20 27.02
CA VAL A 148 -10.15 15.38 25.65
C VAL A 148 -8.70 14.90 25.48
N ALA A 149 -7.82 15.25 26.42
CA ALA A 149 -6.41 14.88 26.36
C ALA A 149 -6.21 13.36 26.49
N GLU A 150 -6.90 12.72 27.44
CA GLU A 150 -6.88 11.27 27.64
C GLU A 150 -7.45 10.51 26.44
N THR A 151 -8.56 11.02 25.86
CA THR A 151 -9.17 10.42 24.66
C THR A 151 -8.22 10.47 23.46
N LEU A 152 -7.56 11.60 23.22
CA LEU A 152 -6.56 11.71 22.14
C LEU A 152 -5.35 10.81 22.37
N HIS A 153 -4.84 10.77 23.60
CA HIS A 153 -3.74 9.89 23.97
C HIS A 153 -4.09 8.41 23.72
N SER A 154 -5.29 7.98 24.15
CA SER A 154 -5.80 6.63 23.88
C SER A 154 -5.97 6.36 22.39
N ALA A 155 -6.46 7.32 21.60
CA ALA A 155 -6.63 7.19 20.16
C ALA A 155 -5.29 7.01 19.44
N ILE A 156 -4.25 7.76 19.83
CA ILE A 156 -2.90 7.62 19.29
C ILE A 156 -2.32 6.23 19.61
N ILE A 157 -2.40 5.78 20.87
CA ILE A 157 -1.96 4.44 21.27
C ILE A 157 -2.70 3.38 20.45
N THR A 158 -4.01 3.50 20.32
CA THR A 158 -4.83 2.54 19.56
C THR A 158 -4.42 2.47 18.11
N SER A 159 -4.13 3.62 17.46
CA SER A 159 -3.65 3.62 16.06
C SER A 159 -2.34 2.85 15.89
N LEU A 160 -1.42 3.00 16.84
CA LEU A 160 -0.05 2.49 16.74
C LEU A 160 0.11 1.06 17.29
N ALA A 161 -0.75 0.60 18.20
CA ALA A 161 -0.59 -0.67 18.89
C ALA A 161 -1.00 -1.87 18.05
N GLY A 162 -0.27 -2.98 18.15
CA GLY A 162 -0.60 -4.26 17.51
C GLY A 162 -0.72 -4.12 15.99
N LYS A 163 -1.78 -4.70 15.37
CA LYS A 163 -2.09 -4.41 13.97
C LYS A 163 -2.54 -2.96 13.87
N GLN A 164 -1.68 -2.12 13.29
CA GLN A 164 -1.88 -0.68 13.20
C GLN A 164 -3.14 -0.32 12.37
N GLY A 165 -3.66 0.91 12.53
CA GLY A 165 -4.83 1.37 11.78
C GLY A 165 -5.32 2.74 12.20
N VAL A 166 -6.49 3.12 11.71
CA VAL A 166 -7.04 4.47 11.85
C VAL A 166 -7.78 4.63 13.18
N SER A 167 -7.55 5.76 13.86
CA SER A 167 -8.41 6.23 14.94
C SER A 167 -9.17 7.49 14.53
N TRP A 168 -10.49 7.46 14.68
CA TRP A 168 -11.41 8.56 14.42
C TRP A 168 -11.91 9.18 15.71
N VAL A 169 -11.66 10.48 15.89
CA VAL A 169 -12.10 11.23 17.07
C VAL A 169 -12.99 12.39 16.64
N GLU A 170 -14.28 12.34 16.97
CA GLU A 170 -15.23 13.41 16.70
C GLU A 170 -15.25 14.41 17.85
N VAL A 171 -15.14 15.69 17.55
CA VAL A 171 -15.14 16.80 18.53
C VAL A 171 -16.25 17.78 18.19
N PRO A 172 -17.41 17.73 18.89
CA PRO A 172 -18.50 18.69 18.70
C PRO A 172 -18.06 20.15 18.89
N LEU A 173 -18.61 21.05 18.07
CA LEU A 173 -18.19 22.46 17.98
C LEU A 173 -18.31 23.21 19.32
N ASP A 174 -19.39 22.99 20.06
CA ASP A 174 -19.62 23.65 21.37
C ASP A 174 -18.56 23.26 22.41
N LEU A 175 -18.06 22.03 22.36
CA LEU A 175 -17.01 21.57 23.27
C LEU A 175 -15.65 22.20 22.97
N GLN A 176 -15.34 22.53 21.71
CA GLN A 176 -14.04 23.09 21.30
C GLN A 176 -13.71 24.40 22.04
N SER A 177 -14.70 25.19 22.44
CA SER A 177 -14.54 26.47 23.14
C SER A 177 -14.61 26.37 24.68
N VAL A 178 -15.03 25.23 25.23
CA VAL A 178 -15.09 25.00 26.67
C VAL A 178 -13.71 25.14 27.29
N ARG A 179 -13.63 25.78 28.45
CA ARG A 179 -12.37 25.90 29.20
C ARG A 179 -12.22 24.76 30.19
N VAL A 180 -11.09 24.09 30.10
CA VAL A 180 -10.71 22.95 30.95
C VAL A 180 -9.31 23.16 31.52
N VAL A 181 -8.99 22.43 32.56
CA VAL A 181 -7.64 22.34 33.09
C VAL A 181 -6.85 21.39 32.20
N ALA A 182 -5.74 21.85 31.61
CA ALA A 182 -4.88 20.98 30.85
C ALA A 182 -4.25 19.90 31.76
N GLN A 183 -4.27 18.68 31.26
CA GLN A 183 -3.65 17.54 31.94
C GLN A 183 -2.25 17.30 31.33
N ASN A 184 -1.27 17.09 32.19
CA ASN A 184 0.03 16.59 31.74
C ASN A 184 -0.10 15.08 31.55
N LEU A 185 -0.05 14.64 30.29
CA LEU A 185 -0.03 13.22 29.93
C LEU A 185 1.41 12.69 29.93
N SER A 186 1.55 11.43 30.30
CA SER A 186 2.81 10.70 30.11
C SER A 186 3.14 10.52 28.62
N GLU A 187 4.38 10.21 28.32
CA GLU A 187 4.76 9.75 27.00
C GLU A 187 3.98 8.49 26.59
N ILE A 188 3.79 8.31 25.28
CA ILE A 188 3.11 7.13 24.74
C ILE A 188 3.91 5.88 25.09
N THR A 189 3.24 4.94 25.73
CA THR A 189 3.76 3.58 25.96
C THR A 189 2.83 2.60 25.27
N LEU A 190 3.35 1.89 24.25
CA LEU A 190 2.58 0.88 23.54
C LEU A 190 2.44 -0.39 24.39
N PRO A 191 1.32 -1.10 24.31
CA PRO A 191 1.14 -2.38 24.98
C PRO A 191 2.15 -3.41 24.42
N PRO A 192 2.48 -4.46 25.21
CA PRO A 192 3.38 -5.52 24.77
C PRO A 192 2.82 -6.23 23.53
N VAL A 193 3.72 -6.61 22.62
CA VAL A 193 3.37 -7.36 21.40
C VAL A 193 3.31 -8.87 21.67
N PRO A 194 2.52 -9.64 20.90
CA PRO A 194 2.51 -11.09 21.01
C PRO A 194 3.88 -11.67 20.59
N VAL A 195 4.28 -12.75 21.28
CA VAL A 195 5.57 -13.41 21.11
C VAL A 195 5.36 -14.89 20.82
N ALA A 196 6.11 -15.43 19.85
CA ALA A 196 6.08 -16.87 19.55
C ALA A 196 6.63 -17.70 20.72
N SER A 197 6.07 -18.89 20.95
CA SER A 197 6.58 -19.81 21.96
C SER A 197 7.93 -20.42 21.54
N ALA A 198 8.70 -20.93 22.51
CA ALA A 198 9.96 -21.60 22.25
C ALA A 198 9.78 -22.85 21.36
N GLU A 199 8.67 -23.56 21.53
CA GLU A 199 8.29 -24.72 20.72
C GLU A 199 8.03 -24.31 19.27
N GLN A 200 7.32 -23.20 19.04
CA GLN A 200 7.07 -22.67 17.70
C GLN A 200 8.37 -22.26 17.02
N ILE A 201 9.26 -21.54 17.71
CA ILE A 201 10.57 -21.18 17.15
C ILE A 201 11.40 -22.44 16.83
N SER A 202 11.44 -23.43 17.72
CA SER A 202 12.14 -24.68 17.49
C SER A 202 11.57 -25.49 16.32
N SER A 203 10.25 -25.47 16.12
CA SER A 203 9.57 -26.08 14.98
C SER A 203 10.00 -25.45 13.66
N VAL A 204 10.03 -24.12 13.59
CA VAL A 204 10.49 -23.36 12.41
C VAL A 204 11.98 -23.61 12.13
N VAL A 205 12.83 -23.60 13.15
CA VAL A 205 14.28 -23.91 13.03
C VAL A 205 14.48 -25.32 12.49
N SER A 206 13.70 -26.30 13.00
CA SER A 206 13.74 -27.68 12.50
C SER A 206 13.30 -27.76 11.04
N ALA A 207 12.23 -27.07 10.66
CA ALA A 207 11.75 -27.02 9.27
C ALA A 207 12.82 -26.44 8.33
N LEU A 208 13.44 -25.32 8.68
CA LEU A 208 14.53 -24.71 7.90
C LEU A 208 15.74 -25.63 7.73
N LYS A 209 16.11 -26.39 8.79
CA LYS A 209 17.24 -27.33 8.74
C LYS A 209 16.98 -28.55 7.86
N HIS A 210 15.74 -29.00 7.73
CA HIS A 210 15.37 -30.18 6.94
C HIS A 210 14.93 -29.84 5.52
N SER A 211 14.55 -28.60 5.26
CA SER A 211 14.18 -28.12 3.94
C SER A 211 15.36 -28.14 2.96
N LYS A 212 15.05 -28.41 1.69
CA LYS A 212 15.99 -28.31 0.56
C LYS A 212 15.66 -27.12 -0.34
N LYS A 213 14.41 -26.67 -0.33
CA LYS A 213 13.87 -25.62 -1.19
C LYS A 213 13.06 -24.58 -0.37
N PRO A 214 13.67 -23.97 0.67
CA PRO A 214 12.95 -22.99 1.47
C PRO A 214 12.75 -21.70 0.71
N ILE A 215 11.67 -20.99 1.05
CA ILE A 215 11.41 -19.62 0.61
C ILE A 215 10.83 -18.81 1.78
N LEU A 216 11.34 -17.60 1.98
CA LEU A 216 10.69 -16.64 2.86
C LEU A 216 9.69 -15.81 2.04
N TRP A 217 8.51 -15.55 2.57
CA TRP A 217 7.56 -14.63 1.96
C TRP A 217 7.30 -13.46 2.90
N LEU A 218 7.89 -12.31 2.56
CA LEU A 218 8.01 -11.16 3.45
C LEU A 218 7.00 -10.08 3.10
N GLY A 219 6.34 -9.53 4.12
CA GLY A 219 5.32 -8.51 3.96
C GLY A 219 5.55 -7.25 4.78
N TYR A 220 4.63 -6.30 4.67
CA TYR A 220 4.69 -5.00 5.35
C TYR A 220 4.78 -5.11 6.89
N GLY A 221 4.28 -6.21 7.48
CA GLY A 221 4.39 -6.44 8.91
C GLY A 221 5.81 -6.44 9.45
N VAL A 222 6.81 -6.80 8.63
CA VAL A 222 8.24 -6.69 9.01
C VAL A 222 8.64 -5.22 9.17
N LYS A 223 8.19 -4.35 8.25
CA LYS A 223 8.43 -2.91 8.31
C LYS A 223 7.67 -2.26 9.46
N SER A 224 6.40 -2.62 9.64
CA SER A 224 5.57 -2.15 10.77
C SER A 224 6.17 -2.51 12.14
N ALA A 225 6.92 -3.59 12.21
CA ALA A 225 7.67 -4.02 13.40
C ALA A 225 9.07 -3.39 13.53
N ASN A 226 9.47 -2.50 12.60
CA ASN A 226 10.83 -1.92 12.51
C ASN A 226 11.94 -3.00 12.51
N ALA A 227 11.72 -4.10 11.78
CA ALA A 227 12.57 -5.28 11.82
C ALA A 227 13.45 -5.46 10.58
N GLU A 228 13.57 -4.43 9.71
CA GLU A 228 14.32 -4.50 8.45
C GLU A 228 15.79 -4.86 8.68
N GLU A 229 16.44 -4.25 9.66
CA GLU A 229 17.86 -4.51 9.92
C GLU A 229 18.11 -5.92 10.50
N ILE A 230 17.19 -6.42 11.33
CA ILE A 230 17.24 -7.81 11.83
C ILE A 230 17.05 -8.77 10.66
N LEU A 231 16.11 -8.49 9.76
CA LEU A 231 15.86 -9.30 8.56
C LEU A 231 17.09 -9.31 7.64
N LYS A 232 17.70 -8.15 7.34
CA LYS A 232 18.91 -8.06 6.51
C LYS A 232 20.04 -8.89 7.09
N ALA A 233 20.28 -8.78 8.40
CA ALA A 233 21.30 -9.57 9.09
C ALA A 233 20.99 -11.08 9.04
N PHE A 234 19.74 -11.47 9.21
CA PHE A 234 19.29 -12.86 9.12
C PHE A 234 19.53 -13.44 7.72
N LEU A 235 19.13 -12.74 6.67
CA LEU A 235 19.33 -13.16 5.28
C LEU A 235 20.82 -13.28 4.92
N LYS A 236 21.64 -12.32 5.34
CA LYS A 236 23.10 -12.35 5.15
C LYS A 236 23.73 -13.61 5.77
N ASN A 237 23.27 -14.02 6.96
CA ASN A 237 23.83 -15.13 7.69
C ASN A 237 23.39 -16.50 7.14
N HIS A 238 22.17 -16.60 6.61
CA HIS A 238 21.55 -17.91 6.31
C HIS A 238 21.28 -18.15 4.82
N GLN A 239 21.44 -17.13 3.97
CA GLN A 239 21.34 -17.24 2.52
C GLN A 239 20.02 -17.91 2.05
N ILE A 240 18.89 -17.56 2.68
CA ILE A 240 17.57 -18.09 2.34
C ILE A 240 16.94 -17.19 1.28
N PRO A 241 16.51 -17.73 0.11
CA PRO A 241 15.83 -16.93 -0.91
C PRO A 241 14.48 -16.41 -0.42
N PHE A 242 14.05 -15.26 -0.94
CA PHE A 242 12.84 -14.60 -0.48
C PHE A 242 12.01 -13.97 -1.59
N LEU A 243 10.70 -13.95 -1.36
CA LEU A 243 9.69 -13.21 -2.12
C LEU A 243 9.24 -11.99 -1.32
N LEU A 244 8.86 -10.94 -2.02
CA LEU A 244 8.26 -9.75 -1.41
C LEU A 244 6.77 -9.66 -1.76
N SER A 245 5.95 -9.31 -0.77
CA SER A 245 4.55 -8.95 -1.00
C SER A 245 4.43 -7.57 -1.65
N TRP A 246 3.26 -7.23 -2.18
CA TRP A 246 3.04 -5.92 -2.79
C TRP A 246 3.34 -4.77 -1.84
N ALA A 247 2.79 -4.82 -0.63
CA ALA A 247 3.04 -3.78 0.39
C ALA A 247 4.45 -3.82 1.00
N GLY A 248 5.19 -4.91 0.81
CA GLY A 248 6.55 -5.09 1.31
C GLY A 248 7.63 -5.00 0.22
N SER A 249 7.31 -4.48 -0.97
CA SER A 249 8.22 -4.47 -2.14
C SER A 249 9.54 -3.73 -1.91
N ASP A 250 9.55 -2.81 -0.95
CA ASP A 250 10.70 -1.97 -0.59
C ASP A 250 11.35 -2.39 0.75
N LEU A 251 11.12 -3.61 1.23
CA LEU A 251 11.75 -4.14 2.44
C LEU A 251 13.22 -4.43 2.26
N ILE A 252 13.58 -4.98 1.12
CA ILE A 252 14.95 -5.37 0.75
C ILE A 252 15.18 -4.92 -0.69
N ASP A 253 16.37 -4.46 -0.97
CA ASP A 253 16.89 -4.16 -2.28
C ASP A 253 16.61 -5.30 -3.28
N ASN A 254 16.01 -4.98 -4.41
CA ASN A 254 15.66 -5.96 -5.44
C ASN A 254 16.89 -6.47 -6.23
N THR A 255 18.05 -5.84 -6.07
CA THR A 255 19.34 -6.33 -6.61
C THR A 255 20.01 -7.38 -5.71
N ASN A 256 19.42 -7.66 -4.53
CA ASN A 256 19.92 -8.70 -3.62
C ASN A 256 19.86 -10.08 -4.31
N PRO A 257 20.96 -10.86 -4.35
CA PRO A 257 20.99 -12.15 -5.06
C PRO A 257 20.02 -13.20 -4.49
N LEU A 258 19.50 -13.01 -3.28
CA LEU A 258 18.49 -13.88 -2.69
C LEU A 258 17.05 -13.48 -3.07
N TYR A 259 16.88 -12.33 -3.70
CA TYR A 259 15.57 -11.86 -4.13
C TYR A 259 15.05 -12.67 -5.32
N VAL A 260 13.92 -13.35 -5.11
CA VAL A 260 13.28 -14.18 -6.13
C VAL A 260 12.30 -13.38 -6.96
N GLY A 261 11.60 -12.43 -6.36
CA GLY A 261 10.60 -11.64 -7.06
C GLY A 261 9.31 -11.44 -6.26
N LYS A 262 8.24 -11.14 -6.99
CA LYS A 262 6.89 -10.84 -6.49
C LYS A 262 5.90 -11.86 -7.05
N ALA A 263 5.45 -12.80 -6.22
CA ALA A 263 4.50 -13.82 -6.62
C ALA A 263 3.04 -13.34 -6.50
N GLY A 264 2.15 -13.93 -7.32
CA GLY A 264 0.72 -13.67 -7.27
C GLY A 264 -0.01 -13.82 -8.59
N VAL A 265 -1.28 -13.43 -8.62
CA VAL A 265 -2.17 -13.47 -9.79
C VAL A 265 -1.64 -12.63 -10.96
N TYR A 266 -1.02 -11.48 -10.65
CA TYR A 266 -0.23 -10.65 -11.57
C TYR A 266 1.25 -10.68 -11.18
N GLY A 267 1.73 -11.83 -10.72
CA GLY A 267 3.09 -12.00 -10.27
C GLY A 267 4.07 -12.18 -11.42
N GLN A 268 5.35 -12.09 -11.09
CA GLN A 268 6.44 -12.41 -11.99
C GLN A 268 6.48 -13.94 -12.20
N ARG A 269 6.56 -14.40 -13.45
CA ARG A 269 6.46 -15.83 -13.79
C ARG A 269 7.46 -16.68 -13.00
N HIS A 270 8.74 -16.29 -13.00
CA HIS A 270 9.77 -17.01 -12.25
C HIS A 270 9.45 -17.05 -10.74
N ALA A 271 8.90 -15.98 -10.19
CA ALA A 271 8.57 -15.93 -8.76
C ALA A 271 7.45 -16.92 -8.40
N ASN A 272 6.42 -17.04 -9.25
CA ASN A 272 5.36 -18.04 -9.05
C ASN A 272 5.90 -19.48 -9.19
N LEU A 273 6.73 -19.73 -10.20
CA LEU A 273 7.35 -21.05 -10.41
C LEU A 273 8.19 -21.48 -9.21
N ILE A 274 8.99 -20.59 -8.66
CA ILE A 274 9.83 -20.87 -7.49
C ILE A 274 8.99 -21.05 -6.22
N LEU A 275 7.98 -20.20 -6.00
CA LEU A 275 7.06 -20.38 -4.86
C LEU A 275 6.40 -21.76 -4.89
N GLN A 276 5.90 -22.16 -6.07
CA GLN A 276 5.17 -23.42 -6.26
C GLN A 276 6.08 -24.66 -6.26
N SER A 277 7.40 -24.46 -6.35
CA SER A 277 8.41 -25.53 -6.25
C SER A 277 8.97 -25.72 -4.84
N ALA A 278 8.65 -24.80 -3.92
CA ALA A 278 9.19 -24.83 -2.57
C ALA A 278 8.73 -26.07 -1.78
N ASP A 279 9.58 -26.55 -0.87
CA ASP A 279 9.23 -27.57 0.13
C ASP A 279 8.96 -26.96 1.52
N TYR A 280 9.33 -25.70 1.70
CA TYR A 280 9.04 -24.92 2.90
C TYR A 280 8.81 -23.44 2.57
N VAL A 281 7.68 -22.89 3.03
CA VAL A 281 7.35 -21.47 2.93
C VAL A 281 7.17 -20.89 4.33
N LEU A 282 8.02 -19.93 4.69
CA LEU A 282 7.86 -19.14 5.91
C LEU A 282 7.37 -17.73 5.55
N ALA A 283 6.09 -17.49 5.78
CA ALA A 283 5.44 -16.21 5.51
C ALA A 283 5.47 -15.33 6.77
N ILE A 284 6.07 -14.13 6.69
CA ILE A 284 6.25 -13.23 7.84
C ILE A 284 5.64 -11.86 7.54
N GLY A 285 4.64 -11.47 8.34
CA GLY A 285 3.99 -10.18 8.25
C GLY A 285 3.38 -9.88 6.88
N THR A 286 2.94 -10.93 6.18
CA THR A 286 2.26 -10.82 4.90
C THR A 286 0.85 -11.37 5.00
N ARG A 287 -0.12 -10.54 4.60
CA ARG A 287 -1.55 -10.86 4.68
C ARG A 287 -1.95 -12.08 3.83
N LEU A 288 -1.15 -12.50 2.83
CA LEU A 288 -1.48 -13.58 1.90
C LEU A 288 -2.90 -13.43 1.31
N ALA A 289 -3.17 -12.25 0.73
CA ALA A 289 -4.45 -11.96 0.09
C ALA A 289 -4.59 -12.72 -1.24
N ILE A 290 -5.82 -12.89 -1.73
CA ILE A 290 -6.11 -13.58 -3.01
C ILE A 290 -5.18 -13.13 -4.16
N PRO A 291 -4.90 -11.83 -4.36
CA PRO A 291 -3.94 -11.43 -5.40
C PRO A 291 -2.54 -12.04 -5.27
N GLN A 292 -2.16 -12.51 -4.07
CA GLN A 292 -0.86 -13.15 -3.82
C GLN A 292 -0.93 -14.68 -3.96
N ILE A 293 -1.97 -15.31 -3.40
CA ILE A 293 -2.05 -16.76 -3.28
C ILE A 293 -2.92 -17.45 -4.34
N GLY A 294 -3.60 -16.66 -5.19
CA GLY A 294 -4.55 -17.21 -6.16
C GLY A 294 -5.89 -17.61 -5.53
N TYR A 295 -6.69 -18.35 -6.28
CA TYR A 295 -8.07 -18.68 -5.91
C TYR A 295 -8.22 -20.10 -5.32
N SER A 296 -7.22 -20.97 -5.47
CA SER A 296 -7.21 -22.37 -4.99
C SER A 296 -6.14 -22.54 -3.93
N LEU A 297 -6.55 -22.41 -2.68
CA LEU A 297 -5.63 -22.45 -1.54
C LEU A 297 -4.92 -23.79 -1.40
N GLU A 298 -5.60 -24.88 -1.74
CA GLU A 298 -5.07 -26.25 -1.72
C GLU A 298 -3.92 -26.46 -2.72
N GLU A 299 -3.85 -25.65 -3.78
CA GLU A 299 -2.80 -25.71 -4.80
C GLU A 299 -1.65 -24.72 -4.52
N LEU A 300 -1.70 -23.95 -3.44
CA LEU A 300 -0.60 -23.07 -3.06
C LEU A 300 0.58 -23.87 -2.55
N ALA A 301 1.70 -23.86 -3.29
CA ALA A 301 2.94 -24.57 -2.97
C ALA A 301 2.64 -25.99 -2.42
N PRO A 302 2.06 -26.89 -3.26
CA PRO A 302 1.37 -28.10 -2.77
C PRO A 302 2.29 -29.09 -2.03
N GLU A 303 3.59 -29.06 -2.29
CA GLU A 303 4.60 -29.89 -1.61
C GLU A 303 5.21 -29.21 -0.37
N ALA A 304 4.89 -27.93 -0.14
CA ALA A 304 5.53 -27.18 0.94
C ALA A 304 4.81 -27.35 2.28
N ARG A 305 5.57 -27.44 3.34
CA ARG A 305 5.13 -26.99 4.66
C ARG A 305 4.98 -25.46 4.62
N ILE A 306 3.87 -24.90 5.08
CA ILE A 306 3.67 -23.45 5.20
C ILE A 306 3.52 -23.07 6.66
N ASP A 307 4.41 -22.18 7.14
CA ASP A 307 4.31 -21.55 8.45
C ASP A 307 4.01 -20.05 8.25
N LEU A 308 3.03 -19.54 8.98
CA LEU A 308 2.57 -18.15 8.87
C LEU A 308 2.76 -17.40 10.20
N VAL A 309 3.45 -16.28 10.14
CA VAL A 309 3.69 -15.38 11.29
C VAL A 309 2.99 -14.05 11.03
N ASP A 310 2.04 -13.69 11.88
CA ASP A 310 1.37 -12.39 11.85
C ASP A 310 0.99 -11.94 13.26
N ILE A 311 0.90 -10.64 13.47
CA ILE A 311 0.50 -10.06 14.75
C ILE A 311 -1.01 -10.26 15.02
N ASP A 312 -1.81 -10.41 13.95
CA ASP A 312 -3.27 -10.59 14.02
C ASP A 312 -3.65 -12.07 14.03
N SER A 313 -4.29 -12.51 15.10
CA SER A 313 -4.76 -13.88 15.25
C SER A 313 -5.75 -14.34 14.17
N ASN A 314 -6.46 -13.41 13.51
CA ASN A 314 -7.39 -13.75 12.42
C ASN A 314 -6.63 -14.00 11.12
N GLU A 315 -5.56 -13.23 10.86
CA GLU A 315 -4.73 -13.42 9.67
C GLU A 315 -4.01 -14.79 9.71
N VAL A 316 -3.47 -15.20 10.86
CA VAL A 316 -2.76 -16.49 10.94
C VAL A 316 -3.70 -17.68 10.77
N ARG A 317 -4.98 -17.57 11.11
CA ARG A 317 -5.95 -18.66 11.01
C ARG A 317 -6.62 -18.81 9.64
N LYS A 318 -6.53 -17.80 8.77
CA LYS A 318 -7.29 -17.79 7.51
C LYS A 318 -6.88 -18.85 6.49
N LEU A 319 -5.65 -19.38 6.57
CA LEU A 319 -5.21 -20.46 5.69
C LEU A 319 -5.73 -21.83 6.13
N GLY A 320 -6.39 -21.93 7.31
CA GLY A 320 -6.92 -23.18 7.82
C GLY A 320 -5.86 -24.29 7.85
N ASP A 321 -6.24 -25.48 7.42
CA ASP A 321 -5.35 -26.66 7.40
C ASP A 321 -4.17 -26.54 6.41
N ARG A 322 -4.14 -25.52 5.55
CA ARG A 322 -3.01 -25.30 4.64
C ARG A 322 -1.79 -24.73 5.36
N ALA A 323 -1.97 -24.02 6.48
CA ALA A 323 -0.87 -23.60 7.35
C ALA A 323 -0.53 -24.72 8.34
N THR A 324 0.73 -25.16 8.35
CA THR A 324 1.22 -26.14 9.34
C THR A 324 1.38 -25.49 10.71
N GLU A 325 1.98 -24.30 10.76
CA GLU A 325 2.06 -23.49 11.97
C GLU A 325 1.42 -22.12 11.74
N ALA A 326 0.46 -21.76 12.59
CA ALA A 326 -0.19 -20.47 12.66
C ALA A 326 0.34 -19.72 13.89
N ILE A 327 1.35 -18.87 13.69
CA ILE A 327 2.12 -18.22 14.77
C ILE A 327 1.64 -16.78 14.96
N GLN A 328 0.90 -16.51 16.03
CA GLN A 328 0.55 -15.16 16.40
C GLN A 328 1.74 -14.50 17.10
N ALA A 329 2.51 -13.69 16.36
CA ALA A 329 3.66 -12.97 16.89
C ALA A 329 3.94 -11.68 16.13
N ASP A 330 4.53 -10.71 16.80
CA ASP A 330 5.16 -9.57 16.16
C ASP A 330 6.36 -10.02 15.32
N ALA A 331 6.48 -9.51 14.09
CA ALA A 331 7.51 -9.93 13.15
C ALA A 331 8.94 -9.65 13.66
N GLY A 332 9.16 -8.53 14.34
CA GLY A 332 10.46 -8.17 14.92
C GLY A 332 10.85 -9.07 16.09
N SER A 333 9.90 -9.31 16.98
CA SER A 333 10.06 -10.26 18.09
C SER A 333 10.36 -11.66 17.55
N PHE A 334 9.59 -12.12 16.56
CA PHE A 334 9.79 -13.44 15.94
C PHE A 334 11.18 -13.58 15.31
N LEU A 335 11.58 -12.63 14.45
CA LEU A 335 12.90 -12.63 13.79
C LEU A 335 14.04 -12.57 14.79
N SER A 336 13.87 -11.83 15.89
CA SER A 336 14.87 -11.75 16.96
C SER A 336 15.06 -13.10 17.68
N HIS A 337 13.98 -13.83 17.98
CA HIS A 337 14.05 -15.15 18.60
C HIS A 337 14.59 -16.19 17.61
N LEU A 338 14.12 -16.17 16.37
CA LEU A 338 14.61 -17.07 15.32
C LEU A 338 16.12 -16.89 15.10
N SER A 339 16.62 -15.66 15.06
CA SER A 339 18.06 -15.37 14.90
C SER A 339 18.93 -15.82 16.08
N LYS A 340 18.37 -15.89 17.30
CA LYS A 340 19.06 -16.42 18.47
C LYS A 340 19.21 -17.94 18.43
N GLU A 341 18.16 -18.66 17.99
CA GLU A 341 18.18 -20.11 17.88
C GLU A 341 18.92 -20.59 16.63
N LEU A 342 18.74 -19.91 15.50
CA LEU A 342 19.45 -20.16 14.26
C LEU A 342 20.69 -19.26 14.19
N THR A 343 21.75 -19.64 14.92
CA THR A 343 22.98 -18.84 14.96
C THR A 343 23.74 -18.88 13.64
N PRO A 344 24.60 -17.89 13.31
CA PRO A 344 25.40 -17.86 12.08
C PRO A 344 26.33 -19.07 11.88
N LYS A 345 26.60 -19.85 12.94
CA LYS A 345 27.40 -21.08 12.87
C LYS A 345 26.64 -22.23 12.19
N ILE A 346 25.32 -22.14 12.08
CA ILE A 346 24.46 -23.16 11.45
C ILE A 346 24.38 -22.84 9.96
N GLN A 347 25.09 -23.60 9.15
CA GLN A 347 25.07 -23.50 7.69
C GLN A 347 23.88 -24.31 7.15
N LEU A 348 22.96 -23.70 6.43
CA LEU A 348 21.76 -24.35 5.91
C LEU A 348 21.95 -25.01 4.52
N GLY A 349 22.93 -24.57 3.73
CA GLY A 349 23.38 -25.28 2.54
C GLY A 349 22.42 -25.31 1.34
N PHE A 350 21.84 -24.19 0.95
CA PHE A 350 20.85 -24.11 -0.16
C PHE A 350 21.45 -23.87 -1.55
N THR A 351 22.72 -24.16 -1.78
CA THR A 351 23.43 -23.84 -3.04
C THR A 351 22.72 -24.34 -4.29
N SER A 352 22.30 -25.63 -4.31
CA SER A 352 21.61 -26.21 -5.48
C SER A 352 20.23 -25.55 -5.72
N TRP A 353 19.56 -25.11 -4.68
CA TRP A 353 18.30 -24.38 -4.79
C TRP A 353 18.51 -22.98 -5.37
N LEU A 354 19.51 -22.25 -4.89
CA LEU A 354 19.87 -20.94 -5.43
C LEU A 354 20.29 -21.02 -6.91
N GLU A 355 21.08 -22.02 -7.28
CA GLU A 355 21.43 -22.26 -8.68
C GLU A 355 20.22 -22.57 -9.56
N HIS A 356 19.24 -23.29 -9.03
CA HIS A 356 17.98 -23.55 -9.76
C HIS A 356 17.16 -22.26 -9.92
N ILE A 357 17.04 -21.45 -8.86
CA ILE A 357 16.36 -20.15 -8.91
C ILE A 357 16.95 -19.27 -10.02
N GLU A 358 18.27 -19.14 -10.09
CA GLU A 358 18.92 -18.35 -11.14
C GLU A 358 18.63 -18.89 -12.54
N LYS A 359 18.69 -20.22 -12.75
CA LYS A 359 18.32 -20.82 -14.05
C LYS A 359 16.85 -20.57 -14.44
N VAL A 360 15.94 -20.54 -13.46
CA VAL A 360 14.53 -20.23 -13.71
C VAL A 360 14.35 -18.74 -14.04
N LYS A 361 15.06 -17.83 -13.34
CA LYS A 361 15.06 -16.39 -13.65
C LYS A 361 15.62 -16.12 -15.06
N ASP A 362 16.72 -16.75 -15.43
CA ASP A 362 17.33 -16.60 -16.76
C ASP A 362 16.39 -17.09 -17.88
N LYS A 363 15.70 -18.21 -17.65
CA LYS A 363 14.78 -18.78 -18.63
C LYS A 363 13.48 -17.99 -18.75
N PHE A 364 13.01 -17.40 -17.66
CA PHE A 364 11.77 -16.61 -17.59
C PHE A 364 12.07 -15.20 -17.05
N PRO A 365 12.75 -14.36 -17.87
CA PRO A 365 13.12 -13.02 -17.46
C PRO A 365 11.89 -12.14 -17.19
N LEU A 366 12.10 -11.03 -16.50
CA LEU A 366 11.06 -10.09 -16.15
C LEU A 366 10.36 -9.53 -17.39
N ILE A 367 11.14 -9.09 -18.38
CA ILE A 367 10.63 -8.63 -19.67
C ILE A 367 10.78 -9.77 -20.69
N ALA A 368 9.67 -10.16 -21.29
CA ALA A 368 9.52 -11.30 -22.18
C ALA A 368 8.69 -10.89 -23.42
N PRO A 369 8.57 -11.73 -24.46
CA PRO A 369 7.86 -11.38 -25.69
C PRO A 369 6.40 -10.88 -25.50
N GLU A 370 5.71 -11.29 -24.43
CA GLU A 370 4.39 -10.78 -24.09
C GLU A 370 4.39 -9.28 -23.74
N HIS A 371 5.56 -8.68 -23.56
CA HIS A 371 5.75 -7.24 -23.31
C HIS A 371 6.22 -6.46 -24.53
N ASP A 372 6.19 -7.06 -25.73
CA ASP A 372 6.54 -6.35 -26.94
C ASP A 372 5.55 -5.20 -27.22
N ASP A 373 6.04 -4.19 -27.91
CA ASP A 373 5.24 -3.04 -28.33
C ASP A 373 4.13 -3.50 -29.29
N THR A 374 2.95 -2.92 -29.13
CA THR A 374 1.77 -3.27 -29.93
C THR A 374 1.14 -2.03 -30.54
N ASN A 375 0.60 -2.17 -31.75
CA ASN A 375 -0.13 -1.11 -32.46
C ASN A 375 0.64 0.23 -32.58
N GLY A 376 1.97 0.18 -32.57
CA GLY A 376 2.82 1.38 -32.64
C GLY A 376 2.99 2.12 -31.30
N TYR A 377 2.51 1.54 -30.20
CA TYR A 377 2.67 2.07 -28.84
C TYR A 377 3.74 1.31 -28.07
N MET A 378 4.41 2.03 -27.17
CA MET A 378 5.32 1.44 -26.19
C MET A 378 4.55 0.62 -25.16
N ASN A 379 5.06 -0.56 -24.82
CA ASN A 379 4.49 -1.36 -23.72
C ASN A 379 4.86 -0.77 -22.37
N SER A 380 3.89 -0.59 -21.47
CA SER A 380 4.09 0.06 -20.17
C SER A 380 5.10 -0.65 -19.26
N TYR A 381 5.27 -1.98 -19.36
CA TYR A 381 6.27 -2.72 -18.60
C TYR A 381 7.69 -2.39 -19.07
N ARG A 382 7.93 -2.33 -20.40
CA ARG A 382 9.21 -1.92 -20.98
C ARG A 382 9.54 -0.45 -20.68
N VAL A 383 8.51 0.40 -20.64
CA VAL A 383 8.68 1.81 -20.24
C VAL A 383 9.21 1.89 -18.81
N ILE A 384 8.63 1.14 -17.87
CA ILE A 384 9.12 1.11 -16.47
C ILE A 384 10.53 0.53 -16.40
N GLU A 385 10.81 -0.58 -17.08
CA GLU A 385 12.17 -1.16 -17.17
C GLU A 385 13.18 -0.09 -17.62
N LYS A 386 12.87 0.64 -18.69
CA LYS A 386 13.73 1.71 -19.19
C LYS A 386 13.91 2.85 -18.18
N LEU A 387 12.85 3.23 -17.48
CA LEU A 387 12.85 4.31 -16.49
C LEU A 387 13.64 3.96 -15.22
N ASN A 388 13.82 2.68 -14.87
CA ASN A 388 14.62 2.27 -13.70
C ASN A 388 16.02 2.90 -13.69
N GLY A 389 16.63 3.08 -14.87
CA GLY A 389 17.94 3.72 -15.02
C GLY A 389 17.94 5.25 -14.95
N GLU A 390 16.78 5.89 -14.99
CA GLU A 390 16.65 7.36 -15.00
C GLU A 390 16.29 7.92 -13.62
N PHE A 391 15.77 7.08 -12.70
CA PHE A 391 15.36 7.50 -11.37
C PHE A 391 16.54 7.60 -10.41
N LYS A 392 16.46 8.55 -9.48
CA LYS A 392 17.47 8.72 -8.42
C LYS A 392 17.52 7.51 -7.49
N ASP A 393 18.69 7.24 -6.93
CA ASP A 393 18.95 6.09 -6.06
C ASP A 393 18.20 6.16 -4.70
N ASP A 394 17.61 7.30 -4.39
CA ASP A 394 16.83 7.55 -3.17
C ASP A 394 15.38 8.00 -3.46
N ALA A 395 14.91 7.86 -4.69
CA ALA A 395 13.56 8.24 -5.08
C ALA A 395 12.48 7.51 -4.28
N VAL A 396 11.38 8.20 -4.02
CA VAL A 396 10.19 7.61 -3.39
C VAL A 396 9.10 7.45 -4.45
N PHE A 397 8.71 6.21 -4.70
CA PHE A 397 7.65 5.89 -5.64
C PHE A 397 6.31 5.81 -4.92
N VAL A 398 5.30 6.36 -5.57
CA VAL A 398 3.89 6.21 -5.18
C VAL A 398 3.12 5.76 -6.41
N THR A 399 2.29 4.72 -6.28
CA THR A 399 1.46 4.29 -7.41
C THR A 399 -0.02 4.49 -7.13
N ASP A 400 -0.76 4.89 -8.15
CA ASP A 400 -2.21 4.74 -8.19
C ASP A 400 -2.59 3.31 -8.63
N MET A 401 -3.86 2.99 -8.62
CA MET A 401 -4.42 1.71 -9.07
C MET A 401 -4.37 1.56 -10.61
N GLY A 402 -4.58 0.34 -11.09
CA GLY A 402 -4.70 0.02 -12.52
C GLY A 402 -3.35 -0.15 -13.21
N THR A 403 -3.17 0.47 -14.37
CA THR A 403 -1.94 0.36 -15.18
C THR A 403 -0.70 0.77 -14.39
N ALA A 404 -0.78 1.86 -13.65
CA ALA A 404 0.32 2.39 -12.83
C ALA A 404 0.79 1.37 -11.78
N LEU A 405 -0.16 0.75 -11.07
CA LEU A 405 0.16 -0.31 -10.11
C LEU A 405 0.77 -1.52 -10.80
N LEU A 406 0.10 -2.06 -11.84
CA LEU A 406 0.54 -3.31 -12.44
C LEU A 406 1.91 -3.17 -13.10
N SER A 407 2.10 -2.16 -13.93
CA SER A 407 3.38 -1.94 -14.63
C SER A 407 4.48 -1.49 -13.67
N GLY A 408 4.17 -0.56 -12.74
CA GLY A 408 5.12 -0.07 -11.76
C GLY A 408 5.53 -1.15 -10.78
N PHE A 409 4.56 -1.85 -10.18
CA PHE A 409 4.85 -2.92 -9.23
C PHE A 409 5.63 -4.08 -9.86
N TYR A 410 5.26 -4.46 -11.09
CA TYR A 410 5.91 -5.56 -11.81
C TYR A 410 7.34 -5.19 -12.23
N GLY A 411 7.52 -4.00 -12.83
CA GLY A 411 8.75 -3.61 -13.52
C GLY A 411 9.73 -2.75 -12.73
N LEU A 412 9.32 -2.17 -11.58
CA LEU A 412 10.26 -1.41 -10.76
C LEU A 412 11.26 -2.34 -10.06
N GLU A 413 12.53 -2.06 -10.26
CA GLU A 413 13.67 -2.67 -9.56
C GLU A 413 14.15 -1.69 -8.48
N LEU A 414 13.69 -1.88 -7.26
CA LEU A 414 13.96 -0.97 -6.15
C LEU A 414 15.37 -1.17 -5.61
N LYS A 415 16.11 -0.06 -5.46
CA LYS A 415 17.42 0.00 -4.82
C LYS A 415 17.28 0.22 -3.30
N GLU A 416 18.36 0.04 -2.56
CA GLU A 416 18.36 0.04 -1.08
C GLU A 416 17.68 1.27 -0.43
N ASN A 417 17.86 2.47 -1.01
CA ASN A 417 17.31 3.70 -0.44
C ASN A 417 15.99 4.15 -1.09
N GLN A 418 15.51 3.40 -2.06
CA GLN A 418 14.23 3.69 -2.72
C GLN A 418 13.06 3.10 -1.93
N ARG A 419 11.92 3.76 -2.02
CA ARG A 419 10.68 3.36 -1.35
C ARG A 419 9.57 3.19 -2.39
N LEU A 420 8.62 2.30 -2.10
CA LEU A 420 7.41 2.15 -2.91
C LEU A 420 6.17 2.10 -2.02
N MET A 421 5.23 2.99 -2.28
CA MET A 421 3.97 3.11 -1.55
C MET A 421 2.79 2.97 -2.49
N THR A 422 1.83 2.15 -2.12
CA THR A 422 0.60 1.92 -2.88
C THR A 422 -0.53 1.51 -1.95
N SER A 423 -1.78 1.68 -2.37
CA SER A 423 -2.93 1.10 -1.68
C SER A 423 -3.15 -0.33 -2.13
N THR A 424 -2.90 -1.30 -1.25
CA THR A 424 -3.02 -2.73 -1.55
C THR A 424 -4.27 -3.36 -0.96
N GLY A 425 -4.84 -2.74 0.06
CA GLY A 425 -6.00 -3.25 0.78
C GLY A 425 -7.31 -2.93 0.10
N LEU A 426 -7.56 -1.68 -0.17
CA LEU A 426 -8.77 -1.21 -0.82
C LEU A 426 -8.61 -1.16 -2.35
N GLY A 427 -7.46 -0.71 -2.83
CA GLY A 427 -7.18 -0.65 -4.26
C GLY A 427 -7.99 0.41 -4.99
N GLU A 428 -8.21 1.54 -4.36
CA GLU A 428 -8.96 2.65 -4.90
C GLU A 428 -8.19 3.43 -5.97
N MET A 429 -8.89 3.89 -6.98
CA MET A 429 -8.39 4.89 -7.91
C MET A 429 -8.31 6.26 -7.21
N GLY A 430 -7.30 7.07 -7.57
CA GLY A 430 -7.10 8.42 -7.02
C GLY A 430 -6.22 8.48 -5.78
N PHE A 431 -5.62 7.37 -5.35
CA PHE A 431 -4.65 7.35 -4.25
C PHE A 431 -3.35 8.10 -4.61
N GLY A 432 -2.90 8.01 -5.86
CA GLY A 432 -1.58 8.44 -6.31
C GLY A 432 -1.19 9.87 -5.97
N LEU A 433 -1.96 10.88 -6.40
CA LEU A 433 -1.63 12.29 -6.17
C LEU A 433 -1.63 12.67 -4.68
N PRO A 434 -2.69 12.37 -3.89
CA PRO A 434 -2.68 12.64 -2.45
C PRO A 434 -1.55 11.94 -1.71
N ALA A 435 -1.28 10.70 -2.05
CA ALA A 435 -0.20 9.92 -1.47
C ALA A 435 1.19 10.51 -1.80
N ALA A 436 1.38 11.02 -3.03
CA ALA A 436 2.59 11.72 -3.40
C ALA A 436 2.77 13.02 -2.60
N VAL A 437 1.69 13.75 -2.32
CA VAL A 437 1.72 14.93 -1.43
C VAL A 437 2.22 14.53 -0.04
N GLY A 438 1.64 13.50 0.57
CA GLY A 438 2.06 13.03 1.89
C GLY A 438 3.51 12.57 1.94
N ALA A 439 3.96 11.82 0.93
CA ALA A 439 5.34 11.39 0.78
C ALA A 439 6.31 12.57 0.65
N ALA A 440 5.94 13.61 -0.13
CA ALA A 440 6.78 14.81 -0.30
C ALA A 440 6.94 15.63 0.99
N PHE A 441 5.93 15.67 1.85
CA PHE A 441 6.07 16.28 3.17
C PHE A 441 6.85 15.40 4.15
N GLY A 442 6.84 14.09 3.96
CA GLY A 442 7.62 13.14 4.77
C GLY A 442 9.10 13.08 4.37
N ASP A 443 9.39 13.21 3.09
CA ASP A 443 10.73 13.14 2.50
C ASP A 443 11.01 14.39 1.63
N PRO A 444 11.10 15.61 2.21
CA PRO A 444 11.11 16.87 1.47
C PRO A 444 12.34 17.06 0.57
N ASP A 445 13.43 16.38 0.85
CA ASP A 445 14.68 16.47 0.08
C ASP A 445 14.74 15.48 -1.08
N LYS A 446 13.81 14.51 -1.13
CA LYS A 446 13.79 13.46 -2.14
C LYS A 446 12.93 13.83 -3.34
N GLU A 447 13.14 13.10 -4.40
CA GLU A 447 12.27 13.13 -5.57
C GLU A 447 11.14 12.12 -5.40
N ILE A 448 9.90 12.59 -5.53
CA ILE A 448 8.72 11.74 -5.45
C ILE A 448 8.27 11.42 -6.88
N ILE A 449 8.22 10.15 -7.20
CA ILE A 449 7.74 9.63 -8.48
C ILE A 449 6.32 9.12 -8.29
N CYS A 450 5.35 9.85 -8.82
CA CYS A 450 3.94 9.45 -8.79
C CYS A 450 3.58 8.74 -10.10
N LEU A 451 3.41 7.42 -10.05
CA LEU A 451 2.90 6.66 -11.18
C LEU A 451 1.38 6.64 -11.12
N ASN A 452 0.73 7.20 -12.12
CA ASN A 452 -0.72 7.30 -12.19
C ASN A 452 -1.23 6.84 -13.57
N ALA A 453 -2.52 6.62 -13.70
CA ALA A 453 -3.17 6.40 -14.99
C ALA A 453 -4.15 7.54 -15.27
N ASP A 454 -4.51 7.72 -16.55
CA ASP A 454 -5.42 8.77 -17.00
C ASP A 454 -6.74 8.78 -16.21
N GLY A 455 -7.37 7.61 -16.02
CA GLY A 455 -8.58 7.50 -15.22
C GLY A 455 -8.37 7.77 -13.73
N GLY A 456 -7.25 7.33 -13.16
CA GLY A 456 -6.89 7.58 -11.75
C GLY A 456 -6.65 9.05 -11.45
N MET A 457 -6.01 9.76 -12.39
CA MET A 457 -5.81 11.22 -12.29
C MET A 457 -7.11 11.99 -12.05
N MET A 458 -8.22 11.54 -12.64
CA MET A 458 -9.52 12.23 -12.55
C MET A 458 -10.14 12.19 -11.15
N MET A 459 -9.74 11.25 -10.30
CA MET A 459 -10.35 11.09 -8.98
C MET A 459 -9.86 12.14 -7.95
N ASN A 460 -8.63 12.66 -8.10
CA ASN A 460 -8.04 13.65 -7.21
C ASN A 460 -7.21 14.71 -7.98
N LEU A 461 -7.62 15.04 -9.20
CA LEU A 461 -6.94 15.99 -10.09
C LEU A 461 -6.69 17.36 -9.42
N GLN A 462 -7.61 17.81 -8.57
CA GLN A 462 -7.53 19.08 -7.85
C GLN A 462 -6.29 19.18 -6.94
N GLU A 463 -5.70 18.06 -6.52
CA GLU A 463 -4.50 18.07 -5.68
C GLU A 463 -3.23 18.50 -6.43
N LEU A 464 -3.30 18.64 -7.77
CA LEU A 464 -2.26 19.35 -8.53
C LEU A 464 -2.08 20.78 -8.01
N GLN A 465 -3.15 21.43 -7.53
CA GLN A 465 -3.04 22.76 -6.94
C GLN A 465 -2.30 22.73 -5.59
N THR A 466 -2.52 21.70 -4.77
CA THR A 466 -1.75 21.50 -3.53
C THR A 466 -0.26 21.30 -3.83
N ILE A 467 0.05 20.50 -4.85
CA ILE A 467 1.43 20.24 -5.31
C ILE A 467 2.11 21.54 -5.76
N VAL A 468 1.43 22.34 -6.57
CA VAL A 468 1.95 23.63 -7.09
C VAL A 468 2.10 24.65 -5.97
N HIS A 469 1.08 24.79 -5.09
CA HIS A 469 1.12 25.75 -3.99
C HIS A 469 2.34 25.58 -3.09
N HIS A 470 2.70 24.33 -2.81
CA HIS A 470 3.85 24.00 -1.97
C HIS A 470 5.15 23.76 -2.77
N ASN A 471 5.11 23.89 -4.10
CA ASN A 471 6.23 23.62 -5.00
C ASN A 471 6.90 22.26 -4.73
N LEU A 472 6.09 21.22 -4.57
CA LEU A 472 6.56 19.88 -4.21
C LEU A 472 7.34 19.23 -5.37
N ASN A 473 8.44 18.57 -5.07
CA ASN A 473 9.27 17.88 -6.07
C ASN A 473 8.67 16.52 -6.47
N ILE A 474 7.51 16.57 -7.12
CA ILE A 474 6.73 15.40 -7.56
C ILE A 474 6.77 15.31 -9.08
N LYS A 475 7.26 14.18 -9.62
CA LYS A 475 7.20 13.84 -11.04
C LYS A 475 6.04 12.88 -11.26
N THR A 476 4.95 13.39 -11.83
CA THR A 476 3.73 12.61 -12.08
C THR A 476 3.79 12.01 -13.48
N PHE A 477 3.93 10.68 -13.55
CA PHE A 477 3.83 9.92 -14.78
C PHE A 477 2.38 9.48 -14.99
N ILE A 478 1.81 9.80 -16.14
CA ILE A 478 0.44 9.45 -16.50
C ILE A 478 0.50 8.40 -17.60
N PHE A 479 0.13 7.16 -17.28
CA PHE A 479 -0.10 6.12 -18.29
C PHE A 479 -1.44 6.39 -18.97
N ASN A 480 -1.40 7.07 -20.11
CA ASN A 480 -2.58 7.38 -20.89
C ASN A 480 -2.94 6.22 -21.82
N ASN A 481 -4.00 5.52 -21.47
CA ASN A 481 -4.56 4.39 -22.22
C ASN A 481 -5.97 4.69 -22.74
N ASP A 482 -6.37 5.97 -22.76
CA ASP A 482 -7.65 6.48 -23.24
C ASP A 482 -8.86 5.87 -22.49
N GLY A 483 -8.74 5.79 -21.13
CA GLY A 483 -9.86 5.42 -20.26
C GLY A 483 -9.54 4.38 -19.19
N TYR A 484 -10.44 3.43 -18.96
CA TYR A 484 -10.36 2.43 -17.89
C TYR A 484 -9.92 1.06 -18.42
N LEU A 485 -8.63 0.96 -18.81
CA LEU A 485 -8.09 -0.21 -19.49
C LEU A 485 -8.30 -1.52 -18.71
N MET A 486 -8.15 -1.53 -17.38
CA MET A 486 -8.36 -2.74 -16.57
C MET A 486 -9.80 -3.27 -16.72
N ILE A 487 -10.77 -2.37 -16.68
CA ILE A 487 -12.19 -2.74 -16.83
C ILE A 487 -12.49 -3.09 -18.28
N LYS A 488 -11.92 -2.35 -19.25
CA LYS A 488 -12.03 -2.66 -20.69
C LYS A 488 -11.55 -4.08 -20.99
N ARG A 489 -10.42 -4.51 -20.40
CA ARG A 489 -9.91 -5.89 -20.52
C ARG A 489 -10.86 -6.93 -19.88
N SER A 490 -11.48 -6.60 -18.76
CA SER A 490 -12.49 -7.46 -18.14
C SER A 490 -13.74 -7.59 -18.98
N GLN A 491 -14.24 -6.47 -19.53
CA GLN A 491 -15.40 -6.47 -20.42
C GLN A 491 -15.12 -7.21 -21.75
N MET A 492 -13.91 -7.08 -22.28
CA MET A 492 -13.49 -7.85 -23.46
C MET A 492 -13.57 -9.35 -23.21
N ALA A 493 -13.16 -9.81 -22.03
CA ALA A 493 -13.16 -11.22 -21.68
C ALA A 493 -14.55 -11.76 -21.30
N LEU A 494 -15.37 -10.97 -20.62
CA LEU A 494 -16.64 -11.42 -20.02
C LEU A 494 -17.88 -11.00 -20.81
N LEU A 495 -17.79 -9.94 -21.61
CA LEU A 495 -18.92 -9.34 -22.30
C LEU A 495 -18.77 -9.37 -23.83
N GLU A 496 -17.94 -10.27 -24.37
CA GLU A 496 -17.73 -10.41 -25.82
C GLU A 496 -17.29 -9.11 -26.50
N GLY A 497 -16.54 -8.27 -25.77
CA GLY A 497 -16.06 -6.99 -26.29
C GLY A 497 -17.10 -5.86 -26.32
N ARG A 498 -18.25 -6.00 -25.66
CA ARG A 498 -19.18 -4.89 -25.46
C ARG A 498 -18.66 -3.98 -24.35
N PHE A 499 -18.33 -2.74 -24.71
CA PHE A 499 -17.78 -1.75 -23.79
C PHE A 499 -18.87 -0.84 -23.23
N VAL A 500 -18.81 -0.56 -21.92
CA VAL A 500 -19.72 0.32 -21.20
C VAL A 500 -18.92 1.16 -20.20
N GLY A 501 -18.86 2.47 -20.39
CA GLY A 501 -18.25 3.41 -19.46
C GLY A 501 -16.74 3.23 -19.25
N VAL A 502 -15.98 2.85 -20.30
CA VAL A 502 -14.54 2.56 -20.21
C VAL A 502 -13.68 3.38 -21.18
N ASP A 503 -14.29 3.99 -22.19
CA ASP A 503 -13.64 4.86 -23.18
C ASP A 503 -14.64 5.87 -23.76
N ALA A 504 -14.18 6.75 -24.66
CA ALA A 504 -15.01 7.82 -25.22
C ALA A 504 -16.23 7.28 -25.96
N ASP A 505 -16.10 6.20 -26.71
CA ASP A 505 -17.19 5.59 -27.47
C ASP A 505 -18.25 4.95 -26.55
N SER A 506 -17.85 4.51 -25.38
CA SER A 506 -18.72 3.88 -24.38
C SER A 506 -19.20 4.82 -23.26
N GLY A 507 -18.89 6.12 -23.36
CA GLY A 507 -19.43 7.17 -22.49
C GLY A 507 -18.49 7.74 -21.43
N LEU A 508 -17.18 7.44 -21.49
CA LEU A 508 -16.16 7.96 -20.57
C LEU A 508 -15.01 8.56 -21.37
N SER A 509 -14.58 9.77 -21.05
CA SER A 509 -13.38 10.37 -21.61
C SER A 509 -12.48 10.98 -20.55
N CYS A 510 -11.18 10.99 -20.82
CA CYS A 510 -10.20 11.72 -20.02
C CYS A 510 -9.87 13.08 -20.69
N PRO A 511 -9.42 14.08 -19.93
CA PRO A 511 -9.08 15.39 -20.48
C PRO A 511 -7.72 15.34 -21.21
N ASP A 512 -7.46 16.40 -21.97
CA ASP A 512 -6.14 16.70 -22.50
C ASP A 512 -5.20 17.13 -21.35
N PHE A 513 -4.27 16.27 -20.94
CA PHE A 513 -3.37 16.52 -19.80
C PHE A 513 -2.35 17.62 -20.06
N GLU A 514 -2.03 17.96 -21.31
CA GLU A 514 -1.22 19.13 -21.66
C GLU A 514 -1.94 20.43 -21.32
N LYS A 515 -3.27 20.50 -21.59
CA LYS A 515 -4.08 21.65 -21.17
C LYS A 515 -4.25 21.72 -19.66
N ILE A 516 -4.40 20.57 -18.99
CA ILE A 516 -4.42 20.51 -17.54
C ILE A 516 -3.09 21.03 -16.95
N SER A 517 -1.94 20.55 -17.45
CA SER A 517 -0.64 21.00 -16.98
C SER A 517 -0.47 22.52 -17.17
N THR A 518 -0.91 23.05 -18.30
CA THR A 518 -0.91 24.48 -18.59
C THR A 518 -1.79 25.27 -17.60
N ALA A 519 -2.98 24.77 -17.29
CA ALA A 519 -3.90 25.41 -16.34
C ALA A 519 -3.32 25.50 -14.91
N PHE A 520 -2.53 24.50 -14.49
CA PHE A 520 -1.86 24.48 -13.21
C PHE A 520 -0.42 25.05 -13.24
N ASN A 521 0.06 25.51 -14.40
CA ASN A 521 1.44 25.96 -14.60
C ASN A 521 2.50 24.91 -14.23
N ILE A 522 2.28 23.66 -14.58
CA ILE A 522 3.20 22.55 -14.34
C ILE A 522 3.95 22.22 -15.63
N PRO A 523 5.30 22.10 -15.64
CA PRO A 523 6.05 21.61 -16.79
C PRO A 523 5.54 20.26 -17.27
N TYR A 524 5.46 20.09 -18.59
CA TYR A 524 4.84 18.92 -19.19
C TYR A 524 5.73 18.29 -20.27
N PHE A 525 5.72 16.95 -20.35
CA PHE A 525 6.47 16.18 -21.33
C PHE A 525 5.65 15.03 -21.88
N LYS A 526 5.76 14.75 -23.20
CA LYS A 526 5.11 13.62 -23.88
C LYS A 526 6.11 12.51 -24.18
N LEU A 527 5.79 11.28 -23.74
CA LEU A 527 6.47 10.06 -24.17
C LEU A 527 5.54 9.28 -25.09
N ARG A 528 5.78 9.35 -26.42
CA ARG A 528 4.99 8.68 -27.44
C ARG A 528 5.70 7.46 -28.03
N ASN A 529 7.02 7.51 -28.05
CA ASN A 529 7.86 6.48 -28.63
C ASN A 529 9.25 6.47 -27.94
N TRP A 530 10.09 5.53 -28.29
CA TRP A 530 11.40 5.33 -27.69
C TRP A 530 12.39 6.47 -27.94
N ASP A 531 12.21 7.26 -29.00
CA ASP A 531 13.07 8.41 -29.29
C ASP A 531 12.87 9.56 -28.32
N ASP A 532 11.70 9.60 -27.64
CA ASP A 532 11.39 10.60 -26.62
C ASP A 532 12.19 10.40 -25.32
N PHE A 533 12.81 9.21 -25.13
CA PHE A 533 13.72 8.92 -24.02
C PHE A 533 15.08 9.60 -24.25
N GLY A 534 15.10 10.92 -24.25
CA GLY A 534 16.25 11.71 -24.57
C GLY A 534 16.53 12.78 -23.54
N ARG A 535 17.28 13.78 -23.99
CA ARG A 535 17.74 14.89 -23.17
C ARG A 535 16.61 15.65 -22.47
N GLY A 536 15.47 15.88 -23.13
CA GLY A 536 14.35 16.62 -22.58
C GLY A 536 13.72 15.96 -21.36
N LEU A 537 13.55 14.61 -21.40
CA LEU A 537 13.07 13.85 -20.23
C LEU A 537 14.05 13.95 -19.06
N LYS A 538 15.36 13.78 -19.32
CA LYS A 538 16.40 13.87 -18.28
C LYS A 538 16.49 15.25 -17.64
N GLU A 539 16.38 16.31 -18.45
CA GLU A 539 16.35 17.68 -17.96
C GLU A 539 15.12 17.91 -17.06
N LEU A 540 13.96 17.37 -17.44
CA LEU A 540 12.74 17.51 -16.66
C LEU A 540 12.81 16.72 -15.34
N LEU A 541 13.29 15.48 -15.36
CA LEU A 541 13.51 14.68 -14.15
C LEU A 541 14.54 15.33 -13.23
N GLY A 542 15.61 15.93 -13.77
CA GLY A 542 16.61 16.65 -12.98
C GLY A 542 16.14 18.00 -12.44
N SER A 543 15.00 18.54 -12.89
CA SER A 543 14.48 19.83 -12.45
C SER A 543 13.91 19.74 -11.02
N LYS A 544 13.94 20.86 -10.28
CA LYS A 544 13.23 20.99 -9.00
C LYS A 544 11.75 21.35 -9.24
N GLY A 545 10.89 20.93 -8.31
CA GLY A 545 9.46 21.20 -8.36
C GLY A 545 8.66 20.15 -9.17
N PRO A 546 7.35 20.40 -9.37
CA PRO A 546 6.45 19.45 -10.02
C PRO A 546 6.68 19.36 -11.53
N ALA A 547 6.39 18.17 -12.09
CA ALA A 547 6.32 17.96 -13.53
C ALA A 547 5.31 16.85 -13.86
N ILE A 548 4.73 16.92 -15.05
CA ILE A 548 3.85 15.88 -15.60
C ILE A 548 4.52 15.27 -16.82
N ILE A 549 4.61 13.95 -16.83
CA ILE A 549 5.12 13.13 -17.93
C ILE A 549 3.99 12.21 -18.39
N GLU A 550 3.46 12.44 -19.58
CA GLU A 550 2.38 11.63 -20.14
C GLU A 550 2.94 10.57 -21.08
N ILE A 551 2.69 9.30 -20.75
CA ILE A 551 3.10 8.12 -21.51
C ILE A 551 1.92 7.64 -22.32
N TYR A 552 2.02 7.70 -23.65
CA TYR A 552 1.00 7.18 -24.55
C TYR A 552 1.20 5.67 -24.71
N MET A 553 0.19 4.91 -24.36
CA MET A 553 0.23 3.45 -24.45
C MET A 553 -0.97 2.89 -25.22
N ASP A 554 -0.88 1.62 -25.62
CA ASP A 554 -1.94 0.95 -26.34
C ASP A 554 -3.23 0.88 -25.50
N PRO A 555 -4.37 1.44 -25.98
CA PRO A 555 -5.65 1.40 -25.30
C PRO A 555 -6.25 -0.01 -25.09
N VAL A 556 -5.62 -1.02 -25.66
CA VAL A 556 -5.99 -2.43 -25.51
C VAL A 556 -4.82 -3.31 -25.03
N GLN A 557 -3.77 -2.73 -24.47
CA GLN A 557 -2.63 -3.48 -23.94
C GLN A 557 -3.09 -4.57 -22.97
N GLY A 558 -2.53 -5.77 -23.11
CA GLY A 558 -2.68 -6.84 -22.13
C GLY A 558 -1.76 -6.63 -20.92
N PHE A 559 -2.20 -7.13 -19.76
CA PHE A 559 -1.35 -7.20 -18.56
C PHE A 559 -0.95 -8.65 -18.34
N PHE A 560 0.29 -8.97 -18.68
CA PHE A 560 0.86 -10.31 -18.60
C PHE A 560 2.21 -10.26 -17.85
N PRO A 561 2.65 -11.41 -17.29
CA PRO A 561 1.87 -12.64 -17.12
C PRO A 561 0.77 -12.49 -16.04
N ARG A 562 -0.30 -13.28 -16.17
CA ARG A 562 -1.37 -13.26 -15.16
C ARG A 562 -2.10 -14.61 -15.07
N LEU A 563 -2.68 -14.89 -13.91
CA LEU A 563 -3.57 -16.03 -13.74
C LEU A 563 -4.91 -15.75 -14.45
N MET A 564 -5.30 -16.61 -15.36
CA MET A 564 -6.54 -16.48 -16.14
C MET A 564 -7.30 -17.81 -16.21
N THR A 565 -8.58 -17.77 -15.89
CA THR A 565 -9.49 -18.83 -16.30
C THR A 565 -9.67 -18.81 -17.81
N SER A 566 -9.47 -19.93 -18.47
CA SER A 566 -9.57 -20.06 -19.92
C SER A 566 -10.35 -21.32 -20.30
N ALA A 567 -10.92 -21.33 -21.50
CA ALA A 567 -11.52 -22.54 -22.04
C ALA A 567 -10.43 -23.53 -22.47
N SER A 568 -10.54 -24.77 -22.01
CA SER A 568 -9.72 -25.87 -22.53
C SER A 568 -10.12 -26.22 -23.97
N PRO A 569 -9.32 -26.98 -24.71
CA PRO A 569 -9.70 -27.46 -26.04
C PRO A 569 -11.03 -28.25 -26.09
N SER A 570 -11.46 -28.83 -24.97
CA SER A 570 -12.78 -29.49 -24.83
C SER A 570 -13.92 -28.52 -24.54
N GLY A 571 -13.65 -27.21 -24.40
CA GLY A 571 -14.64 -26.18 -24.06
C GLY A 571 -14.93 -26.01 -22.56
N ALA A 572 -14.32 -26.80 -21.69
CA ALA A 572 -14.47 -26.65 -20.24
C ALA A 572 -13.68 -25.42 -19.74
N LEU A 573 -14.29 -24.62 -18.88
CA LEU A 573 -13.59 -23.53 -18.20
C LEU A 573 -12.65 -24.10 -17.12
N VAL A 574 -11.37 -23.77 -17.22
CA VAL A 574 -10.33 -24.20 -16.28
C VAL A 574 -9.64 -22.98 -15.69
N SER A 575 -9.56 -22.93 -14.39
CA SER A 575 -8.71 -21.99 -13.65
C SER A 575 -7.42 -22.72 -13.27
N PRO A 576 -6.29 -22.42 -13.92
CA PRO A 576 -5.03 -23.12 -13.64
C PRO A 576 -4.49 -22.73 -12.27
N PRO A 577 -3.52 -23.49 -11.71
CA PRO A 577 -2.85 -23.13 -10.48
C PRO A 577 -1.91 -21.91 -10.68
N LEU A 578 -1.39 -21.40 -9.56
CA LEU A 578 -0.62 -20.14 -9.54
C LEU A 578 0.68 -20.20 -10.37
N GLU A 579 1.28 -21.37 -10.54
CA GLU A 579 2.47 -21.57 -11.39
C GLU A 579 2.21 -21.38 -12.89
N ASP A 580 0.94 -21.45 -13.31
CA ASP A 580 0.59 -21.52 -14.72
C ASP A 580 -0.06 -20.25 -15.24
N LEU A 581 0.72 -19.17 -15.20
CA LEU A 581 0.29 -17.86 -15.68
C LEU A 581 0.17 -17.81 -17.21
N SER A 582 -0.83 -17.10 -17.70
CA SER A 582 -0.96 -16.76 -19.13
C SER A 582 0.02 -15.66 -19.55
N PRO A 583 0.61 -15.74 -20.78
CA PRO A 583 0.51 -16.83 -21.76
C PRO A 583 1.07 -18.15 -21.20
N LEU A 584 0.41 -19.27 -21.52
CA LEU A 584 0.88 -20.56 -21.02
C LEU A 584 2.21 -20.96 -21.67
N ILE A 585 3.17 -21.38 -20.85
CA ILE A 585 4.44 -21.94 -21.32
C ILE A 585 4.29 -23.44 -21.68
N PRO A 586 5.19 -24.04 -22.48
CA PRO A 586 5.21 -25.47 -22.73
C PRO A 586 5.20 -26.27 -21.43
N ILE A 587 4.49 -27.40 -21.40
CA ILE A 587 4.35 -28.20 -20.17
C ILE A 587 5.69 -28.74 -19.69
N GLU A 588 6.60 -29.06 -20.60
CA GLU A 588 7.95 -29.51 -20.29
C GLU A 588 8.78 -28.44 -19.58
N ASP A 589 8.62 -27.18 -19.98
CA ASP A 589 9.26 -26.03 -19.36
C ASP A 589 8.68 -25.75 -17.97
N LEU A 590 7.37 -25.89 -17.84
CA LEU A 590 6.69 -25.77 -16.56
C LEU A 590 7.20 -26.82 -15.57
N GLU A 591 7.20 -28.12 -15.96
CA GLU A 591 7.68 -29.22 -15.11
C GLU A 591 9.17 -29.11 -14.78
N TRP A 592 9.98 -28.66 -15.74
CA TRP A 592 11.40 -28.40 -15.50
C TRP A 592 11.60 -27.33 -14.41
N ALA A 593 10.86 -26.23 -14.49
CA ALA A 593 10.95 -25.18 -13.50
C ALA A 593 10.43 -25.61 -12.11
N LEU A 594 9.34 -26.38 -12.09
CA LEU A 594 8.76 -26.90 -10.87
C LEU A 594 9.57 -28.04 -10.22
N GLN A 595 10.45 -28.70 -10.98
CA GLN A 595 11.13 -29.95 -10.57
C GLN A 595 10.15 -31.05 -10.09
N ARG A 596 8.92 -31.03 -10.58
CA ARG A 596 7.86 -31.99 -10.33
C ARG A 596 6.85 -31.99 -11.47
N LYS A 597 5.93 -32.94 -11.46
CA LYS A 597 4.80 -32.93 -12.39
C LYS A 597 3.91 -31.70 -12.14
N ALA A 598 3.40 -31.14 -13.22
CA ALA A 598 2.45 -30.04 -13.15
C ALA A 598 1.11 -30.51 -12.57
N SER A 599 0.27 -29.56 -12.14
CA SER A 599 -1.09 -29.86 -11.68
C SER A 599 -1.93 -30.51 -12.79
N PRO A 600 -2.86 -31.40 -12.47
CA PRO A 600 -3.82 -31.92 -13.46
C PRO A 600 -4.57 -30.83 -14.24
N ARG A 601 -4.84 -29.68 -13.62
CA ARG A 601 -5.45 -28.53 -14.28
C ARG A 601 -4.55 -27.91 -15.36
N SER A 602 -3.23 -27.94 -15.16
CA SER A 602 -2.26 -27.48 -16.17
C SER A 602 -2.25 -28.33 -17.43
N TYR A 603 -2.45 -29.63 -17.29
CA TYR A 603 -2.65 -30.53 -18.43
C TYR A 603 -4.01 -30.31 -19.09
N GLN A 604 -5.06 -30.20 -18.29
CA GLN A 604 -6.43 -30.00 -18.77
C GLN A 604 -6.58 -28.73 -19.61
N ILE A 605 -5.98 -27.61 -19.18
CA ILE A 605 -6.08 -26.33 -19.93
C ILE A 605 -5.37 -26.40 -21.28
N ARG A 606 -4.38 -27.29 -21.43
CA ARG A 606 -3.65 -27.56 -22.69
C ARG A 606 -4.27 -28.67 -23.53
N GLY A 607 -5.31 -29.36 -23.03
CA GLY A 607 -5.88 -30.55 -23.68
C GLY A 607 -4.95 -31.76 -23.67
N LEU A 608 -4.04 -31.81 -22.72
CA LEU A 608 -3.14 -32.94 -22.50
C LEU A 608 -3.77 -33.87 -21.46
N ASN A 609 -3.68 -35.22 -21.68
CA ASN A 609 -4.23 -36.26 -20.79
C ASN A 609 -3.17 -36.73 -19.79
#